data_36cc7f0c210e84830c4e4ae3e5641f52
#
_entry.id   36cc7f0c210e84830c4e4ae3e5641f52
#
_cell.length_a   1.000
_cell.length_b   1.000
_cell.length_c   1.000
_cell.angle_alpha   90.00
_cell.angle_beta   90.00
_cell.angle_gamma   90.00
#
_symmetry.space_group_name_H-M   'P 1'
#
loop_
_entity.id
_entity.type
_entity.pdbx_description
1 polymer ?
#
loop_
_entity_poly.entity_id
_entity_poly.type
_entity_poly.pdbx_seq_one_letter_code
_entity_poly.pdbx_strand_id
1 'polypeptide(L)'
;MNSYRRRRQASMTVRVLALGAALVLLFGVGIVCCQALLPTKYVTFTVKSKESVNTSNGHQYRVYTTNGVYKVEDSVINFTFRSADRYNNLNVGHTYRCKVQGYRSGVLSSFPNILTCTTLK
;
A
#
# COMPACT_ATOMS: atom_id res chain seq x y z
N MET A 1 3.74 -6.26 56.14
CA MET A 1 2.73 -6.94 55.29
C MET A 1 2.30 -6.13 54.08
N ASN A 2 2.22 -4.85 54.11
CA ASN A 2 1.82 -4.04 52.96
C ASN A 2 2.82 -3.95 51.80
N SER A 3 4.11 -4.17 52.05
CA SER A 3 5.15 -4.14 51.00
C SER A 3 5.11 -5.34 50.06
N TYR A 4 4.70 -6.51 50.55
CA TYR A 4 4.57 -7.73 49.75
C TYR A 4 3.42 -7.66 48.74
N ARG A 5 2.29 -7.08 49.14
CA ARG A 5 1.14 -6.87 48.24
C ARG A 5 1.45 -5.87 47.12
N ARG A 6 2.15 -4.79 47.44
CA ARG A 6 2.56 -3.79 46.44
C ARG A 6 3.51 -4.37 45.39
N ARG A 7 4.47 -5.22 45.80
CA ARG A 7 5.39 -5.87 44.85
C ARG A 7 4.68 -6.86 43.92
N ARG A 8 3.68 -7.58 44.41
CA ARG A 8 2.89 -8.47 43.54
C ARG A 8 2.00 -7.73 42.56
N GLN A 9 1.40 -6.61 42.97
CA GLN A 9 0.58 -5.80 42.07
C GLN A 9 1.44 -5.11 40.98
N ALA A 10 2.61 -4.59 41.34
CA ALA A 10 3.53 -4.02 40.37
C ALA A 10 4.03 -5.04 39.36
N SER A 11 4.26 -6.29 39.77
CA SER A 11 4.68 -7.35 38.84
C SER A 11 3.55 -7.80 37.88
N MET A 12 2.30 -7.77 38.32
CA MET A 12 1.16 -8.09 37.45
C MET A 12 0.91 -6.99 36.42
N THR A 13 0.94 -5.74 36.80
CA THR A 13 0.79 -4.61 35.87
C THR A 13 1.90 -4.58 34.83
N VAL A 14 3.15 -4.81 35.22
CA VAL A 14 4.28 -4.89 34.28
C VAL A 14 4.12 -6.04 33.30
N ARG A 15 3.64 -7.21 33.76
CA ARG A 15 3.38 -8.36 32.88
C ARG A 15 2.26 -8.08 31.89
N VAL A 16 1.17 -7.47 32.32
CA VAL A 16 0.04 -7.11 31.44
C VAL A 16 0.49 -6.06 30.41
N LEU A 17 1.26 -5.06 30.80
CA LEU A 17 1.81 -4.07 29.89
C LEU A 17 2.77 -4.68 28.86
N ALA A 18 3.62 -5.61 29.28
CA ALA A 18 4.55 -6.32 28.40
C ALA A 18 3.81 -7.20 27.38
N LEU A 19 2.78 -7.89 27.79
CA LEU A 19 1.93 -8.70 26.91
C LEU A 19 1.17 -7.82 25.89
N GLY A 20 0.63 -6.69 26.33
CA GLY A 20 -0.03 -5.73 25.47
C GLY A 20 0.90 -5.13 24.40
N ALA A 21 2.11 -4.75 24.80
CA ALA A 21 3.13 -4.25 23.89
C ALA A 21 3.57 -5.31 22.86
N ALA A 22 3.75 -6.56 23.29
CA ALA A 22 4.08 -7.68 22.40
C ALA A 22 2.99 -7.94 21.37
N LEU A 23 1.72 -7.89 21.75
CA LEU A 23 0.59 -8.05 20.85
C LEU A 23 0.53 -6.92 19.80
N VAL A 24 0.74 -5.68 20.20
CA VAL A 24 0.77 -4.53 19.28
C VAL A 24 1.91 -4.65 18.27
N LEU A 25 3.10 -5.09 18.71
CA LEU A 25 4.25 -5.31 17.83
C LEU A 25 3.98 -6.44 16.84
N LEU A 26 3.41 -7.56 17.27
CA LEU A 26 3.07 -8.69 16.40
C LEU A 26 2.01 -8.28 15.35
N PHE A 27 1.02 -7.50 15.73
CA PHE A 27 -0.01 -6.98 14.83
C PHE A 27 0.58 -6.03 13.79
N GLY A 28 1.45 -5.11 14.20
CA GLY A 28 2.14 -4.18 13.32
C GLY A 28 3.03 -4.89 12.30
N VAL A 29 3.83 -5.86 12.73
CA VAL A 29 4.68 -6.68 11.86
C VAL A 29 3.83 -7.50 10.89
N GLY A 30 2.72 -8.07 11.33
CA GLY A 30 1.80 -8.84 10.49
C GLY A 30 1.22 -7.99 9.34
N ILE A 31 0.80 -6.76 9.61
CA ILE A 31 0.26 -5.85 8.58
C ILE A 31 1.34 -5.51 7.55
N VAL A 32 2.55 -5.17 7.98
CA VAL A 32 3.67 -4.85 7.08
C VAL A 32 4.05 -6.05 6.22
N CYS A 33 4.13 -7.25 6.80
CA CYS A 33 4.41 -8.47 6.05
C CYS A 33 3.33 -8.79 5.02
N CYS A 34 2.05 -8.61 5.34
CA CYS A 34 0.96 -8.83 4.40
C CYS A 34 1.04 -7.89 3.18
N GLN A 35 1.42 -6.63 3.39
CA GLN A 35 1.61 -5.68 2.29
C GLN A 35 2.84 -6.01 1.44
N ALA A 36 3.93 -6.45 2.07
CA ALA A 36 5.15 -6.85 1.37
C ALA A 36 4.96 -8.13 0.54
N LEU A 37 4.00 -8.98 0.90
CA LEU A 37 3.68 -10.22 0.19
C LEU A 37 2.74 -10.02 -1.00
N LEU A 38 2.22 -8.81 -1.25
CA LEU A 38 1.42 -8.54 -2.44
C LEU A 38 2.26 -8.79 -3.70
N PRO A 39 1.73 -9.56 -4.66
CA PRO A 39 2.49 -9.90 -5.85
C PRO A 39 2.78 -8.67 -6.69
N THR A 40 4.00 -8.60 -7.19
CA THR A 40 4.40 -7.63 -8.20
C THR A 40 4.57 -8.32 -9.53
N LYS A 41 4.16 -7.66 -10.60
CA LYS A 41 4.32 -8.17 -11.98
C LYS A 41 4.59 -7.03 -12.94
N TYR A 42 5.20 -7.36 -14.06
CA TYR A 42 5.35 -6.44 -15.17
C TYR A 42 4.20 -6.60 -16.15
N VAL A 43 3.60 -5.50 -16.54
CA VAL A 43 2.54 -5.47 -17.55
C VAL A 43 2.85 -4.43 -18.62
N THR A 44 2.45 -4.73 -19.83
CA THR A 44 2.57 -3.79 -20.96
C THR A 44 1.17 -3.36 -21.36
N PHE A 45 0.97 -2.06 -21.47
CA PHE A 45 -0.33 -1.51 -21.85
C PHE A 45 -0.18 -0.16 -22.55
N THR A 46 -1.22 0.24 -23.26
CA THR A 46 -1.36 1.58 -23.83
C THR A 46 -2.36 2.39 -22.99
N VAL A 47 -2.00 3.60 -22.64
CA VAL A 47 -2.85 4.50 -21.85
C VAL A 47 -3.97 5.05 -22.73
N LYS A 48 -5.22 4.79 -22.34
CA LYS A 48 -6.41 5.32 -23.02
C LYS A 48 -6.87 6.66 -22.46
N SER A 49 -6.90 6.75 -21.13
CA SER A 49 -7.29 7.97 -20.44
C SER A 49 -6.73 8.00 -19.03
N LYS A 50 -6.75 9.17 -18.43
CA LYS A 50 -6.29 9.38 -17.05
C LYS A 50 -7.33 10.20 -16.30
N GLU A 51 -7.47 9.93 -15.01
CA GLU A 51 -8.42 10.60 -14.14
C GLU A 51 -7.84 10.80 -12.75
N SER A 52 -8.10 11.94 -12.15
CA SER A 52 -7.84 12.22 -10.75
C SER A 52 -9.16 12.23 -10.00
N VAL A 53 -9.33 11.33 -9.07
CA VAL A 53 -10.57 11.15 -8.30
C VAL A 53 -10.34 11.51 -6.85
N ASN A 54 -11.25 12.32 -6.30
CA ASN A 54 -11.29 12.59 -4.87
C ASN A 54 -12.00 11.44 -4.16
N THR A 55 -11.29 10.80 -3.24
CA THR A 55 -11.84 9.75 -2.38
C THR A 55 -11.91 10.22 -0.93
N SER A 56 -12.60 9.48 -0.08
CA SER A 56 -12.63 9.75 1.36
C SER A 56 -11.24 9.77 2.01
N ASN A 57 -10.26 9.11 1.41
CA ASN A 57 -8.87 9.02 1.88
C ASN A 57 -7.92 9.99 1.16
N GLY A 58 -8.42 10.92 0.34
CA GLY A 58 -7.63 11.88 -0.43
C GLY A 58 -7.73 11.70 -1.93
N HIS A 59 -6.72 12.16 -2.66
CA HIS A 59 -6.67 12.02 -4.11
C HIS A 59 -6.20 10.63 -4.54
N GLN A 60 -6.90 10.06 -5.51
CA GLN A 60 -6.49 8.84 -6.18
C GLN A 60 -6.33 9.11 -7.67
N TYR A 61 -5.15 8.82 -8.19
CA TYR A 61 -4.89 8.88 -9.63
C TYR A 61 -5.23 7.53 -10.26
N ARG A 62 -6.09 7.55 -11.27
CA ARG A 62 -6.48 6.36 -12.03
C ARG A 62 -6.02 6.47 -13.47
N VAL A 63 -5.53 5.35 -14.00
CA VAL A 63 -5.08 5.23 -15.38
C VAL A 63 -5.89 4.12 -16.04
N TYR A 64 -6.63 4.48 -17.08
CA TYR A 64 -7.41 3.54 -17.87
C TYR A 64 -6.57 3.09 -19.06
N THR A 65 -6.40 1.79 -19.21
CA THR A 65 -5.49 1.21 -20.20
C THR A 65 -6.14 0.09 -20.99
N THR A 66 -5.44 -0.36 -22.03
CA THR A 66 -5.84 -1.54 -22.83
C THR A 66 -5.87 -2.84 -22.00
N ASN A 67 -5.20 -2.86 -20.85
CA ASN A 67 -5.12 -4.04 -19.98
C ASN A 67 -5.94 -3.88 -18.67
N GLY A 68 -6.75 -2.86 -18.55
CA GLY A 68 -7.60 -2.61 -17.41
C GLY A 68 -7.31 -1.26 -16.74
N VAL A 69 -7.75 -1.13 -15.51
CA VAL A 69 -7.62 0.10 -14.71
C VAL A 69 -6.54 -0.10 -13.66
N TYR A 70 -5.66 0.87 -13.54
CA TYR A 70 -4.60 0.91 -12.54
C TYR A 70 -4.67 2.22 -11.74
N LYS A 71 -4.16 2.18 -10.52
CA LYS A 71 -4.01 3.37 -9.69
C LYS A 71 -2.54 3.77 -9.59
N VAL A 72 -2.28 5.02 -9.26
CA VAL A 72 -0.93 5.52 -8.96
C VAL A 72 -0.96 6.13 -7.56
N GLU A 73 -0.33 5.46 -6.62
CA GLU A 73 -0.23 5.88 -5.22
C GLU A 73 1.20 5.79 -4.72
N ASP A 74 1.52 6.56 -3.69
CA ASP A 74 2.79 6.44 -2.99
C ASP A 74 2.81 5.15 -2.16
N SER A 75 3.96 4.48 -2.13
CA SER A 75 4.16 3.27 -1.35
C SER A 75 5.44 3.37 -0.53
N VAL A 76 5.29 3.40 0.79
CA VAL A 76 6.41 3.43 1.72
C VAL A 76 7.22 2.13 1.65
N ILE A 77 6.55 0.99 1.48
CA ILE A 77 7.19 -0.34 1.44
C ILE A 77 8.07 -0.50 0.21
N ASN A 78 7.63 0.03 -0.94
CA ASN A 78 8.38 -0.04 -2.20
C ASN A 78 9.26 1.18 -2.44
N PHE A 79 9.33 2.11 -1.49
CA PHE A 79 10.05 3.38 -1.59
C PHE A 79 9.65 4.17 -2.84
N THR A 80 8.39 4.07 -3.25
CA THR A 80 7.85 4.81 -4.39
C THR A 80 7.10 6.03 -3.91
N PHE A 81 7.66 7.18 -4.19
CA PHE A 81 7.08 8.48 -3.86
C PHE A 81 6.79 9.26 -5.14
N ARG A 82 6.20 10.42 -5.04
CA ARG A 82 5.86 11.29 -6.16
C ARG A 82 4.84 10.64 -7.12
N SER A 83 3.74 10.18 -6.58
CA SER A 83 2.64 9.61 -7.38
C SER A 83 2.14 10.59 -8.45
N ALA A 84 2.08 11.88 -8.14
CA ALA A 84 1.69 12.92 -9.10
C ALA A 84 2.65 12.98 -10.30
N ASP A 85 3.96 12.89 -10.07
CA ASP A 85 4.95 12.90 -11.15
C ASP A 85 4.83 11.65 -12.02
N ARG A 86 4.65 10.48 -11.40
CA ARG A 86 4.45 9.23 -12.15
C ARG A 86 3.18 9.29 -13.00
N TYR A 87 2.10 9.81 -12.44
CA TYR A 87 0.84 10.00 -13.15
C TYR A 87 0.99 10.97 -14.34
N ASN A 88 1.69 12.07 -14.15
CA ASN A 88 1.92 13.05 -15.20
C ASN A 88 2.81 12.56 -16.32
N ASN A 89 3.77 11.67 -16.01
CA ASN A 89 4.67 11.08 -17.01
C ASN A 89 3.99 10.04 -17.90
N LEU A 90 2.81 9.55 -17.52
CA LEU A 90 2.02 8.65 -18.34
C LEU A 90 1.17 9.46 -19.33
N ASN A 91 1.53 9.43 -20.59
CA ASN A 91 0.82 10.15 -21.64
C ASN A 91 -0.23 9.26 -22.32
N VAL A 92 -1.39 9.84 -22.60
CA VAL A 92 -2.47 9.16 -23.32
C VAL A 92 -2.01 8.81 -24.74
N GLY A 93 -2.31 7.60 -25.18
CA GLY A 93 -1.92 7.09 -26.49
C GLY A 93 -0.53 6.43 -26.55
N HIS A 94 0.26 6.53 -25.50
CA HIS A 94 1.59 5.92 -25.43
C HIS A 94 1.54 4.54 -24.77
N THR A 95 2.47 3.68 -25.15
CA THR A 95 2.61 2.33 -24.59
C THR A 95 3.75 2.28 -23.58
N TYR A 96 3.49 1.65 -22.44
CA TYR A 96 4.43 1.53 -21.34
C TYR A 96 4.52 0.08 -20.87
N ARG A 97 5.70 -0.29 -20.39
CA ARG A 97 5.89 -1.48 -19.58
C ARG A 97 6.07 -1.04 -18.13
N CYS A 98 5.14 -1.42 -17.29
CA CYS A 98 5.07 -0.96 -15.91
C CYS A 98 5.18 -2.14 -14.93
N LYS A 99 5.86 -1.90 -13.81
CA LYS A 99 5.81 -2.76 -12.66
C LYS A 99 4.61 -2.37 -11.82
N VAL A 100 3.71 -3.31 -11.57
CA VAL A 100 2.49 -3.10 -10.79
C VAL A 100 2.44 -4.04 -9.60
N GLN A 101 1.79 -3.63 -8.53
CA GLN A 101 1.61 -4.41 -7.33
C GLN A 101 0.14 -4.44 -6.92
N GLY A 102 -0.31 -5.60 -6.49
CA GLY A 102 -1.65 -5.82 -5.96
C GLY A 102 -2.58 -6.52 -6.93
N TYR A 103 -3.82 -6.66 -6.49
CA TYR A 103 -4.90 -7.30 -7.23
C TYR A 103 -6.03 -6.33 -7.54
N ARG A 104 -6.71 -6.58 -8.62
CA ARG A 104 -8.02 -5.98 -8.85
C ARG A 104 -9.07 -6.76 -8.05
N SER A 105 -9.79 -6.06 -7.17
CA SER A 105 -10.92 -6.62 -6.45
C SER A 105 -12.15 -5.75 -6.69
N GLY A 106 -13.17 -6.33 -7.30
CA GLY A 106 -14.45 -5.66 -7.50
C GLY A 106 -15.20 -5.43 -6.19
N VAL A 107 -15.04 -6.34 -5.22
CA VAL A 107 -15.69 -6.26 -3.90
C VAL A 107 -15.10 -5.13 -3.05
N LEU A 108 -13.78 -4.96 -3.09
CA LEU A 108 -13.07 -3.95 -2.31
C LEU A 108 -12.80 -2.66 -3.09
N SER A 109 -13.26 -2.57 -4.33
CA SER A 109 -12.97 -1.44 -5.25
C SER A 109 -11.46 -1.12 -5.32
N SER A 110 -10.66 -2.17 -5.30
CA SER A 110 -9.19 -2.10 -5.28
C SER A 110 -8.62 -2.29 -6.68
N PHE A 111 -7.62 -1.48 -7.03
CA PHE A 111 -6.89 -1.58 -8.29
C PHE A 111 -5.42 -1.83 -8.03
N PRO A 112 -4.71 -2.53 -8.94
CA PRO A 112 -3.25 -2.64 -8.85
C PRO A 112 -2.58 -1.28 -8.90
N ASN A 113 -1.52 -1.09 -8.11
CA ASN A 113 -0.77 0.15 -8.04
C ASN A 113 0.42 0.11 -9.01
N ILE A 114 0.56 1.15 -9.82
CA ILE A 114 1.72 1.32 -10.70
C ILE A 114 2.90 1.85 -9.88
N LEU A 115 3.99 1.08 -9.83
CA LEU A 115 5.21 1.44 -9.10
C LEU A 115 6.20 2.18 -9.98
N THR A 116 6.54 1.62 -11.12
CA THR A 116 7.49 2.20 -12.09
C THR A 116 7.06 1.88 -13.51
N CYS A 117 7.37 2.74 -14.46
CA CYS A 117 7.07 2.53 -15.86
C CYS A 117 8.26 2.87 -16.76
N THR A 118 8.42 2.09 -17.82
CA THR A 118 9.36 2.34 -18.91
C THR A 118 8.56 2.58 -20.19
N THR A 119 8.87 3.67 -20.90
CA THR A 119 8.23 3.99 -22.16
C THR A 119 8.65 2.99 -23.24
N LEU A 120 7.69 2.41 -23.92
CA LEU A 120 7.88 1.65 -25.14
C LEU A 120 7.46 2.51 -26.34
N LYS A 121 8.10 2.27 -27.47
CA LYS A 121 7.73 3.00 -28.71
C LYS A 121 6.33 2.67 -29.19
#